data_cd822ba629d82a050f68e0dc85556621
#
_entry.id   cd822ba629d82a050f68e0dc85556621
#
_cell.length_a   1.000
_cell.length_b   1.000
_cell.length_c   1.000
_cell.angle_alpha   90.00
_cell.angle_beta   90.00
_cell.angle_gamma   90.00
#
_symmetry.space_group_name_H-M   'P 1'
#
loop_
_entity.id
_entity.type
_entity.pdbx_description
1 polymer ?
#
loop_
_entity_poly.entity_id
_entity_poly.type
_entity_poly.pdbx_seq_one_letter_code
_entity_poly.pdbx_strand_id
1 'polypeptide(L)'
;MVTIQGLYNTAVCYTPELEEAARKQIQAVCDQAEFAGCKIRIMPDVHAGKGCTIGTTMTIHDKIVPGMVGVDIGCGMETVELREREIDFEKLDALIRKEIPYGREVRDIPHALNTEIDLTQLRCADQVNLNRAMRSIGSLGGGNHFIEVDRAEDGRLFLSLIHISE
;
A
#
# COMPACT_ATOMS: atom_id res chain seq x y z
N MET A 1 19.10 11.11 8.48
CA MET A 1 19.42 9.71 8.16
C MET A 1 19.86 9.04 9.45
N VAL A 2 19.27 7.91 9.79
CA VAL A 2 19.57 7.14 11.02
C VAL A 2 20.08 5.78 10.61
N THR A 3 21.05 5.24 11.36
CA THR A 3 21.59 3.90 11.13
C THR A 3 21.24 3.01 12.31
N ILE A 4 20.74 1.80 12.04
CA ILE A 4 20.46 0.79 13.05
C ILE A 4 21.41 -0.38 12.80
N GLN A 5 22.30 -0.59 13.76
CA GLN A 5 23.29 -1.67 13.73
C GLN A 5 22.77 -2.89 14.49
N GLY A 6 22.63 -4.03 13.80
CA GLY A 6 22.32 -5.32 14.41
C GLY A 6 23.56 -6.23 14.51
N LEU A 7 23.30 -7.48 14.89
CA LEU A 7 24.35 -8.49 15.05
C LEU A 7 24.98 -8.90 13.72
N TYR A 8 24.21 -8.98 12.66
CA TYR A 8 24.64 -9.49 11.35
C TYR A 8 24.54 -8.48 10.22
N ASN A 9 23.76 -7.39 10.41
CA ASN A 9 23.56 -6.42 9.36
C ASN A 9 23.30 -5.02 9.91
N THR A 10 23.26 -4.06 9.00
CA THR A 10 23.00 -2.64 9.30
C THR A 10 21.93 -2.10 8.37
N ALA A 11 20.89 -1.49 8.92
CA ALA A 11 19.88 -0.77 8.17
C ALA A 11 20.18 0.73 8.13
N VAL A 12 19.92 1.35 6.98
CA VAL A 12 19.98 2.81 6.81
C VAL A 12 18.57 3.34 6.63
N CYS A 13 18.15 4.22 7.53
CA CYS A 13 16.82 4.84 7.52
C CYS A 13 16.91 6.25 6.94
N TYR A 14 16.04 6.56 5.98
CA TYR A 14 15.98 7.87 5.31
C TYR A 14 15.06 8.86 6.01
N THR A 15 14.65 8.57 7.24
CA THR A 15 13.95 9.49 8.12
C THR A 15 14.79 9.78 9.37
N PRO A 16 14.73 10.98 9.95
CA PRO A 16 15.33 11.29 11.23
C PRO A 16 14.48 10.79 12.41
N GLU A 17 13.16 10.64 12.19
CA GLU A 17 12.20 10.23 13.19
C GLU A 17 11.81 8.76 12.96
N LEU A 18 11.85 7.99 14.02
CA LEU A 18 11.56 6.57 13.98
C LEU A 18 10.86 6.18 15.28
N GLU A 19 9.63 5.71 15.16
CA GLU A 19 8.90 5.20 16.32
C GLU A 19 9.58 3.95 16.91
N GLU A 20 9.44 3.78 18.22
CA GLU A 20 10.15 2.72 18.95
C GLU A 20 9.75 1.31 18.49
N ALA A 21 8.48 1.12 18.11
CA ALA A 21 8.01 -0.17 17.58
C ALA A 21 8.68 -0.53 16.24
N ALA A 22 8.77 0.42 15.32
CA ALA A 22 9.46 0.24 14.05
C ALA A 22 10.96 0.01 14.27
N ARG A 23 11.61 0.76 15.16
CA ARG A 23 13.03 0.58 15.52
C ARG A 23 13.31 -0.85 15.98
N LYS A 24 12.48 -1.40 16.86
CA LYS A 24 12.62 -2.80 17.34
C LYS A 24 12.46 -3.81 16.21
N GLN A 25 11.53 -3.62 15.30
CA GLN A 25 11.37 -4.49 14.15
C GLN A 25 12.58 -4.45 13.21
N ILE A 26 13.12 -3.26 12.93
CA ILE A 26 14.31 -3.10 12.10
C ILE A 26 15.52 -3.76 12.78
N GLN A 27 15.68 -3.55 14.09
CA GLN A 27 16.74 -4.20 14.87
C GLN A 27 16.63 -5.71 14.75
N ALA A 28 15.43 -6.27 14.94
CA ALA A 28 15.20 -7.71 14.85
C ALA A 28 15.57 -8.29 13.47
N VAL A 29 15.31 -7.54 12.38
CA VAL A 29 15.76 -7.93 11.03
C VAL A 29 17.28 -7.89 10.92
N CYS A 30 17.93 -6.86 11.43
CA CYS A 30 19.39 -6.74 11.42
C CYS A 30 20.11 -7.77 12.29
N ASP A 31 19.41 -8.37 13.26
CA ASP A 31 19.93 -9.41 14.16
C ASP A 31 19.78 -10.83 13.60
N GLN A 32 19.20 -10.99 12.40
CA GLN A 32 19.04 -12.30 11.76
C GLN A 32 20.21 -12.60 10.83
N ALA A 33 20.84 -13.76 11.03
CA ALA A 33 21.97 -14.22 10.22
C ALA A 33 21.59 -14.42 8.73
N GLU A 34 20.33 -14.74 8.47
CA GLU A 34 19.78 -14.94 7.13
C GLU A 34 19.91 -13.71 6.25
N PHE A 35 19.94 -12.51 6.86
CA PHE A 35 20.06 -11.23 6.14
C PHE A 35 21.48 -10.68 6.13
N ALA A 36 22.47 -11.44 6.57
CA ALA A 36 23.85 -11.01 6.49
C ALA A 36 24.24 -10.66 5.04
N GLY A 37 24.85 -9.50 4.86
CA GLY A 37 25.26 -9.00 3.54
C GLY A 37 24.15 -8.38 2.69
N CYS A 38 22.87 -8.46 3.09
CA CYS A 38 21.79 -7.76 2.43
C CYS A 38 21.89 -6.24 2.62
N LYS A 39 21.52 -5.48 1.59
CA LYS A 39 21.39 -4.02 1.74
C LYS A 39 19.99 -3.71 2.26
N ILE A 40 19.88 -3.24 3.50
CA ILE A 40 18.61 -2.88 4.12
C ILE A 40 18.46 -1.36 4.10
N ARG A 41 17.36 -0.88 3.51
CA ARG A 41 17.03 0.53 3.41
C ARG A 41 15.59 0.73 3.88
N ILE A 42 15.40 1.73 4.73
CA ILE A 42 14.12 2.06 5.33
C ILE A 42 13.67 3.41 4.78
N MET A 43 12.50 3.41 4.16
CA MET A 43 11.93 4.59 3.50
C MET A 43 11.33 5.56 4.51
N PRO A 44 11.09 6.85 4.14
CA PRO A 44 10.62 7.87 5.07
C PRO A 44 9.26 7.62 5.70
N ASP A 45 8.38 6.87 5.05
CA ASP A 45 7.03 6.49 5.50
C ASP A 45 7.02 5.33 6.52
N VAL A 46 8.16 5.00 7.08
CA VAL A 46 8.36 3.87 7.98
C VAL A 46 7.44 3.87 9.21
N HIS A 47 6.81 2.75 9.45
CA HIS A 47 6.03 2.47 10.66
C HIS A 47 5.99 0.96 10.95
N ALA A 48 5.55 0.59 12.15
CA ALA A 48 5.46 -0.82 12.53
C ALA A 48 4.40 -1.56 11.70
N GLY A 49 4.76 -2.74 11.19
CA GLY A 49 3.89 -3.60 10.39
C GLY A 49 3.72 -5.00 10.97
N LYS A 50 2.94 -5.85 10.30
CA LYS A 50 2.83 -7.27 10.62
C LYS A 50 4.02 -8.02 9.97
N GLY A 51 4.84 -8.65 10.78
CA GLY A 51 6.00 -9.43 10.30
C GLY A 51 7.26 -8.63 10.08
N CYS A 52 7.19 -7.46 9.45
CA CYS A 52 8.31 -6.52 9.34
C CYS A 52 7.82 -5.08 9.28
N THR A 53 8.75 -4.14 9.39
CA THR A 53 8.48 -2.71 9.27
C THR A 53 8.03 -2.37 7.85
N ILE A 54 6.95 -1.61 7.71
CA ILE A 54 6.53 -1.01 6.44
C ILE A 54 7.57 0.03 6.03
N GLY A 55 7.75 0.22 4.72
CA GLY A 55 8.82 1.05 4.18
C GLY A 55 10.19 0.35 4.10
N THR A 56 10.27 -0.95 4.42
CA THR A 56 11.51 -1.72 4.29
C THR A 56 11.77 -2.12 2.85
N THR A 57 12.96 -1.80 2.34
CA THR A 57 13.50 -2.35 1.10
C THR A 57 14.77 -3.12 1.40
N MET A 58 14.97 -4.25 0.72
CA MET A 58 16.11 -5.11 0.98
C MET A 58 16.54 -5.86 -0.28
N THR A 59 17.85 -5.99 -0.49
CA THR A 59 18.36 -6.95 -1.49
C THR A 59 18.32 -8.34 -0.89
N ILE A 60 17.65 -9.27 -1.56
CA ILE A 60 17.59 -10.68 -1.15
C ILE A 60 18.18 -11.53 -2.28
N HIS A 61 19.03 -12.46 -1.94
CA HIS A 61 19.63 -13.41 -2.88
C HIS A 61 19.35 -14.85 -2.42
N ASP A 62 18.95 -15.70 -3.36
CA ASP A 62 18.77 -17.14 -3.20
C ASP A 62 17.87 -17.57 -2.04
N LYS A 63 16.91 -16.73 -1.65
CA LYS A 63 15.93 -17.02 -0.59
C LYS A 63 14.62 -16.27 -0.79
N ILE A 64 13.57 -16.77 -0.15
CA ILE A 64 12.27 -16.12 -0.03
C ILE A 64 11.93 -16.03 1.45
N VAL A 65 11.43 -14.89 1.90
CA VAL A 65 11.01 -14.65 3.28
C VAL A 65 9.52 -14.28 3.32
N PRO A 66 8.62 -15.27 3.31
CA PRO A 66 7.18 -15.02 3.18
C PRO A 66 6.61 -14.09 4.25
N GLY A 67 7.14 -14.16 5.49
CA GLY A 67 6.70 -13.30 6.60
C GLY A 67 7.04 -11.81 6.43
N MET A 68 7.87 -11.45 5.45
CA MET A 68 8.22 -10.06 5.14
C MET A 68 7.52 -9.54 3.88
N VAL A 69 6.81 -10.39 3.17
CA VAL A 69 5.94 -9.97 2.07
C VAL A 69 4.68 -9.36 2.67
N GLY A 70 4.21 -8.25 2.12
CA GLY A 70 3.00 -7.57 2.61
C GLY A 70 1.76 -8.46 2.55
N VAL A 71 0.76 -8.13 3.34
CA VAL A 71 -0.54 -8.83 3.34
C VAL A 71 -1.27 -8.58 2.02
N ASP A 72 -1.19 -7.36 1.54
CA ASP A 72 -1.73 -6.94 0.23
C ASP A 72 -0.61 -6.91 -0.82
N ILE A 73 -0.39 -8.04 -1.46
CA ILE A 73 0.70 -8.22 -2.44
C ILE A 73 0.38 -7.53 -3.76
N GLY A 74 -0.89 -7.33 -4.06
CA GLY A 74 -1.36 -6.68 -5.28
C GLY A 74 -1.55 -5.17 -5.14
N CYS A 75 -1.18 -4.60 -4.00
CA CYS A 75 -1.28 -3.16 -3.76
C CYS A 75 -0.39 -2.40 -4.75
N GLY A 76 -0.98 -1.42 -5.42
CA GLY A 76 -0.28 -0.60 -6.40
C GLY A 76 -0.86 0.81 -6.46
N MET A 77 -0.08 1.74 -6.99
CA MET A 77 -0.51 3.11 -7.23
C MET A 77 -1.08 3.23 -8.64
N GLU A 78 -2.26 3.84 -8.75
CA GLU A 78 -2.79 4.30 -10.02
C GLU A 78 -2.86 5.83 -10.00
N THR A 79 -2.36 6.45 -11.07
CA THR A 79 -2.31 7.91 -11.19
C THR A 79 -2.89 8.34 -12.52
N VAL A 80 -3.81 9.30 -12.47
CA VAL A 80 -4.49 9.84 -13.65
C VAL A 80 -4.30 11.35 -13.70
N GLU A 81 -3.85 11.89 -14.84
CA GLU A 81 -3.84 13.34 -15.07
C GLU A 81 -5.28 13.82 -15.27
N LEU A 82 -5.68 14.81 -14.48
CA LEU A 82 -6.99 15.44 -14.58
C LEU A 82 -7.00 16.48 -15.71
N ARG A 83 -8.16 16.62 -16.38
CA ARG A 83 -8.35 17.68 -17.40
C ARG A 83 -8.53 19.05 -16.75
N GLU A 84 -9.07 19.06 -15.55
CA GLU A 84 -9.28 20.24 -14.71
C GLU A 84 -7.93 20.81 -14.25
N ARG A 85 -7.86 22.12 -14.13
CA ARG A 85 -6.70 22.84 -13.56
C ARG A 85 -6.98 23.39 -12.16
N GLU A 86 -8.23 23.35 -11.75
CA GLU A 86 -8.69 23.76 -10.43
C GLU A 86 -9.67 22.72 -9.88
N ILE A 87 -9.58 22.46 -8.60
CA ILE A 87 -10.44 21.52 -7.87
C ILE A 87 -10.99 22.20 -6.62
N ASP A 88 -12.28 22.01 -6.40
CA ASP A 88 -12.93 22.30 -5.13
C ASP A 88 -12.72 21.09 -4.20
N PHE A 89 -11.75 21.17 -3.31
CA PHE A 89 -11.38 20.08 -2.41
C PHE A 89 -12.51 19.72 -1.44
N GLU A 90 -13.33 20.67 -1.02
CA GLU A 90 -14.45 20.38 -0.11
C GLU A 90 -15.52 19.53 -0.81
N LYS A 91 -15.81 19.84 -2.07
CA LYS A 91 -16.74 19.02 -2.87
C LYS A 91 -16.16 17.66 -3.18
N LEU A 92 -14.85 17.58 -3.47
CA LEU A 92 -14.19 16.30 -3.74
C LEU A 92 -14.22 15.41 -2.51
N ASP A 93 -13.85 15.92 -1.33
CA ASP A 93 -13.89 15.16 -0.07
C ASP A 93 -15.31 14.67 0.24
N ALA A 94 -16.31 15.54 0.10
CA ALA A 94 -17.71 15.18 0.31
C ALA A 94 -18.17 14.07 -0.67
N LEU A 95 -17.73 14.14 -1.93
CA LEU A 95 -18.06 13.14 -2.94
C LEU A 95 -17.38 11.80 -2.63
N ILE A 96 -16.10 11.79 -2.28
CA ILE A 96 -15.36 10.60 -1.91
C ILE A 96 -16.03 9.90 -0.73
N ARG A 97 -16.34 10.64 0.34
CA ARG A 97 -17.00 10.08 1.54
C ARG A 97 -18.38 9.51 1.25
N LYS A 98 -19.11 10.13 0.32
CA LYS A 98 -20.47 9.69 -0.03
C LYS A 98 -20.47 8.46 -0.93
N GLU A 99 -19.57 8.42 -1.91
CA GLU A 99 -19.68 7.47 -3.04
C GLU A 99 -18.70 6.31 -2.96
N ILE A 100 -17.63 6.41 -2.15
CA ILE A 100 -16.56 5.40 -2.12
C ILE A 100 -16.55 4.68 -0.78
N PRO A 101 -17.00 3.41 -0.71
CA PRO A 101 -16.85 2.60 0.49
C PRO A 101 -15.38 2.42 0.86
N TYR A 102 -15.09 2.31 2.14
CA TYR A 102 -13.73 2.11 2.65
C TYR A 102 -13.68 1.13 3.83
N GLY A 103 -12.49 0.71 4.20
CA GLY A 103 -12.30 -0.26 5.26
C GLY A 103 -12.87 -1.64 4.87
N ARG A 104 -13.81 -2.13 5.66
CA ARG A 104 -14.50 -3.39 5.40
C ARG A 104 -15.81 -3.23 4.64
N GLU A 105 -16.18 -2.01 4.32
CA GLU A 105 -17.42 -1.73 3.61
C GLU A 105 -17.27 -2.05 2.12
N VAL A 106 -18.35 -2.50 1.53
CA VAL A 106 -18.48 -2.71 0.08
C VAL A 106 -19.79 -2.09 -0.38
N ARG A 107 -19.97 -1.93 -1.68
CA ARG A 107 -21.21 -1.40 -2.24
C ARG A 107 -22.39 -2.32 -1.96
N ASP A 108 -23.57 -1.74 -1.75
CA ASP A 108 -24.81 -2.52 -1.65
C ASP A 108 -25.17 -3.18 -2.98
N ILE A 109 -24.90 -2.47 -4.07
CA ILE A 109 -25.12 -2.91 -5.45
C ILE A 109 -23.77 -2.90 -6.17
N PRO A 110 -23.44 -3.95 -6.96
CA PRO A 110 -22.22 -3.97 -7.77
C PRO A 110 -22.08 -2.72 -8.65
N HIS A 111 -20.87 -2.20 -8.75
CA HIS A 111 -20.58 -1.06 -9.62
C HIS A 111 -20.80 -1.42 -11.11
N ALA A 112 -21.14 -0.43 -11.92
CA ALA A 112 -21.38 -0.63 -13.36
C ALA A 112 -20.19 -1.28 -14.10
N LEU A 113 -18.96 -1.06 -13.67
CA LEU A 113 -17.76 -1.71 -14.21
C LEU A 113 -17.78 -3.24 -14.13
N ASN A 114 -18.65 -3.86 -13.31
CA ASN A 114 -18.85 -5.29 -13.32
C ASN A 114 -19.39 -5.85 -14.65
N THR A 115 -19.92 -4.99 -15.54
CA THR A 115 -20.29 -5.40 -16.90
C THR A 115 -19.07 -5.57 -17.81
N GLU A 116 -17.93 -4.99 -17.44
CA GLU A 116 -16.69 -5.02 -18.21
C GLU A 116 -15.66 -6.01 -17.63
N ILE A 117 -15.84 -6.39 -16.35
CA ILE A 117 -14.91 -7.23 -15.61
C ILE A 117 -15.61 -8.52 -15.21
N ASP A 118 -15.22 -9.64 -15.80
CA ASP A 118 -15.73 -10.97 -15.45
C ASP A 118 -14.82 -11.65 -14.41
N LEU A 119 -15.12 -11.46 -13.14
CA LEU A 119 -14.37 -12.06 -12.03
C LEU A 119 -14.48 -13.58 -11.97
N THR A 120 -15.44 -14.20 -12.70
CA THR A 120 -15.57 -15.66 -12.70
C THR A 120 -14.44 -16.35 -13.48
N GLN A 121 -13.72 -15.61 -14.32
CA GLN A 121 -12.57 -16.10 -15.07
C GLN A 121 -11.26 -16.11 -14.28
N LEU A 122 -11.26 -15.58 -13.05
CA LEU A 122 -10.09 -15.66 -12.18
C LEU A 122 -9.79 -17.12 -11.82
N ARG A 123 -8.52 -17.49 -11.80
CA ARG A 123 -8.09 -18.85 -11.42
C ARG A 123 -8.47 -19.23 -9.99
N CYS A 124 -8.69 -18.25 -9.14
CA CYS A 124 -9.09 -18.42 -7.73
C CYS A 124 -10.59 -18.16 -7.50
N ALA A 125 -11.39 -18.07 -8.55
CA ALA A 125 -12.81 -17.71 -8.44
C ALA A 125 -13.62 -18.61 -7.49
N ASP A 126 -13.27 -19.89 -7.41
CA ASP A 126 -13.86 -20.88 -6.51
C ASP A 126 -13.38 -20.79 -5.06
N GLN A 127 -12.31 -20.02 -4.80
CA GLN A 127 -11.68 -19.85 -3.48
C GLN A 127 -12.02 -18.51 -2.83
N VAL A 128 -12.70 -17.62 -3.54
CA VAL A 128 -13.05 -16.27 -3.06
C VAL A 128 -14.56 -16.05 -3.03
N ASN A 129 -14.99 -15.12 -2.18
CA ASN A 129 -16.39 -14.70 -2.18
C ASN A 129 -16.66 -13.75 -3.35
N LEU A 130 -17.02 -14.29 -4.51
CA LEU A 130 -17.27 -13.51 -5.72
C LEU A 130 -18.34 -12.43 -5.55
N ASN A 131 -19.41 -12.70 -4.77
CA ASN A 131 -20.43 -11.69 -4.51
C ASN A 131 -19.84 -10.48 -3.77
N ARG A 132 -18.98 -10.72 -2.78
CA ARG A 132 -18.28 -9.65 -2.10
C ARG A 132 -17.30 -8.94 -3.05
N ALA A 133 -16.51 -9.68 -3.81
CA ALA A 133 -15.56 -9.13 -4.77
C ALA A 133 -16.22 -8.21 -5.80
N MET A 134 -17.35 -8.62 -6.38
CA MET A 134 -18.13 -7.79 -7.31
C MET A 134 -18.61 -6.48 -6.68
N ARG A 135 -18.95 -6.49 -5.39
CA ARG A 135 -19.36 -5.30 -4.65
C ARG A 135 -18.19 -4.47 -4.15
N SER A 136 -16.98 -5.02 -4.14
CA SER A 136 -15.77 -4.30 -3.77
C SER A 136 -15.21 -3.43 -4.90
N ILE A 137 -15.59 -3.70 -6.16
CA ILE A 137 -15.16 -2.87 -7.29
C ILE A 137 -15.59 -1.42 -7.09
N GLY A 138 -14.64 -0.49 -7.17
CA GLY A 138 -14.83 0.92 -6.91
C GLY A 138 -14.94 1.28 -5.42
N SER A 139 -14.46 0.42 -4.52
CA SER A 139 -14.23 0.77 -3.11
C SER A 139 -12.74 1.06 -2.88
N LEU A 140 -12.43 1.84 -1.84
CA LEU A 140 -11.03 2.14 -1.47
C LEU A 140 -10.38 0.97 -0.71
N GLY A 141 -11.18 0.14 -0.02
CA GLY A 141 -10.71 -0.92 0.86
C GLY A 141 -10.12 -0.43 2.17
N GLY A 142 -9.32 -1.28 2.81
CA GLY A 142 -8.81 -1.06 4.16
C GLY A 142 -7.30 -0.92 4.23
N GLY A 143 -6.80 -0.63 5.43
CA GLY A 143 -5.38 -0.42 5.67
C GLY A 143 -4.96 1.03 5.40
N ASN A 144 -3.76 1.19 4.84
CA ASN A 144 -3.15 2.51 4.57
C ASN A 144 -3.53 3.07 3.18
N HIS A 145 -4.69 2.68 2.65
CA HIS A 145 -5.12 3.13 1.35
C HIS A 145 -5.60 4.57 1.39
N PHE A 146 -5.32 5.30 0.32
CA PHE A 146 -5.66 6.71 0.22
C PHE A 146 -6.04 7.11 -1.20
N ILE A 147 -6.71 8.23 -1.30
CA ILE A 147 -6.97 8.98 -2.54
C ILE A 147 -6.37 10.35 -2.32
N GLU A 148 -5.52 10.80 -3.22
CA GLU A 148 -4.87 12.10 -3.13
C GLU A 148 -4.94 12.87 -4.44
N VAL A 149 -4.82 14.18 -4.35
CA VAL A 149 -4.71 15.06 -5.51
C VAL A 149 -3.43 15.87 -5.39
N ASP A 150 -2.57 15.73 -6.37
CA ASP A 150 -1.28 16.40 -6.47
C ASP A 150 -1.30 17.47 -7.52
N ARG A 151 -0.61 18.58 -7.25
CA ARG A 151 -0.37 19.64 -8.22
C ARG A 151 1.09 19.63 -8.63
N ALA A 152 1.37 19.42 -9.91
CA ALA A 152 2.71 19.57 -10.47
C ALA A 152 3.12 21.05 -10.57
N GLU A 153 4.41 21.29 -10.71
CA GLU A 153 4.99 22.65 -10.86
C GLU A 153 4.40 23.42 -12.05
N ASP A 154 4.00 22.72 -13.10
CA ASP A 154 3.39 23.31 -14.31
C ASP A 154 1.87 23.52 -14.18
N GLY A 155 1.30 23.26 -12.98
CA GLY A 155 -0.10 23.44 -12.67
C GLY A 155 -1.03 22.30 -13.06
N ARG A 156 -0.52 21.21 -13.63
CA ARG A 156 -1.29 19.99 -13.86
C ARG A 156 -1.74 19.38 -12.56
N LEU A 157 -2.92 18.80 -12.54
CA LEU A 157 -3.45 18.06 -11.42
C LEU A 157 -3.47 16.56 -11.73
N PHE A 158 -3.11 15.79 -10.73
CA PHE A 158 -3.10 14.34 -10.77
C PHE A 158 -3.94 13.81 -9.63
N LEU A 159 -4.81 12.87 -9.94
CA LEU A 159 -5.53 12.08 -8.95
C LEU A 159 -4.79 10.75 -8.84
N SER A 160 -4.32 10.42 -7.65
CA SER A 160 -3.70 9.13 -7.38
C SER A 160 -4.42 8.40 -6.26
N LEU A 161 -4.38 7.10 -6.34
CA LEU A 161 -4.96 6.22 -5.35
C LEU A 161 -4.11 4.97 -5.20
N ILE A 162 -4.08 4.43 -4.00
CA ILE A 162 -3.62 3.07 -3.78
C ILE A 162 -4.75 2.13 -4.13
N HIS A 163 -4.46 1.25 -5.07
CA HIS A 163 -5.37 0.21 -5.53
C HIS A 163 -5.16 -1.07 -4.74
N ILE A 164 -6.27 -1.67 -4.36
CA ILE A 164 -6.26 -2.97 -3.71
C ILE A 164 -6.69 -4.02 -4.69
N SER A 165 -5.92 -5.07 -4.75
CA SER A 165 -6.37 -6.36 -5.22
C SER A 165 -6.64 -7.25 -4.00
N GLU A 166 -7.82 -7.23 -3.48
CA GLU A 166 -8.25 -8.31 -2.60
C GLU A 166 -8.80 -9.48 -3.41
#